data_2aac78ffa9ccb530fc40b4c418449800
#
_entry.id   2aac78ffa9ccb530fc40b4c418449800
#
_cell.length_a   1.000
_cell.length_b   1.000
_cell.length_c   1.000
_cell.angle_alpha   90.00
_cell.angle_beta   90.00
_cell.angle_gamma   90.00
#
_symmetry.space_group_name_H-M   'P 1'
#
loop_
_entity.id
_entity.type
_entity.pdbx_description
1 polymer ?
#
loop_
_entity_poly.entity_id
_entity_poly.type
_entity_poly.pdbx_seq_one_letter_code
_entity_poly.pdbx_strand_id
1 'polypeptide(L)'
;MFLEKRDEMAWPKMIDQEILAARPGKNRLDPWIPYAFLVESERSRRGTLDEVLTLFLTNQECSFRCTMCDLWRNTLDQRVPLGAIPAQIDFAIERTPPARHIKLYNAGNFFDAQAIPPEDHGQIIARVRSFETVIVENHPRLTDERSVRFRDQLGTQLEVAIGLETIHPEILAGLNKRMTVEDFDQSVRFLLKHQIDVRTFLLLKPPGLDEASGREWALRSLKHAAERGVGCISLIPTRPGNGIMEQLQTQGEFSRPTIQSMEWVLEQGLEFVRKHHPTTRLFMDLWDVESFYDCLQCGPARAERIQKMNLSQQIEPAVPTCVCGHS
;
A
#
# COMPACT_ATOMS: atom_id res chain seq x y z
N MET A 1 9.37 -19.77 -41.11
CA MET A 1 9.13 -18.30 -41.02
C MET A 1 9.20 -17.98 -39.52
N PHE A 2 10.39 -17.57 -39.07
CA PHE A 2 10.67 -17.26 -37.65
C PHE A 2 9.96 -15.97 -37.30
N LEU A 3 9.09 -16.03 -36.35
CA LEU A 3 8.57 -14.81 -35.66
C LEU A 3 9.78 -14.24 -34.90
N GLU A 4 10.30 -13.13 -35.40
CA GLU A 4 11.25 -12.31 -34.66
C GLU A 4 10.62 -11.96 -33.32
N LYS A 5 11.25 -12.41 -32.22
CA LYS A 5 11.01 -11.88 -30.88
C LYS A 5 11.23 -10.38 -31.00
N ARG A 6 10.19 -9.58 -30.72
CA ARG A 6 10.40 -8.17 -30.40
C ARG A 6 11.40 -8.16 -29.26
N ASP A 7 12.53 -7.52 -29.46
CA ASP A 7 13.43 -7.17 -28.37
C ASP A 7 12.59 -6.59 -27.25
N GLU A 8 12.60 -7.23 -26.09
CA GLU A 8 11.98 -6.72 -24.86
C GLU A 8 12.69 -5.39 -24.56
N MET A 9 12.12 -4.31 -25.07
CA MET A 9 12.59 -2.97 -24.73
C MET A 9 12.35 -2.80 -23.23
N ALA A 10 13.44 -2.74 -22.46
CA ALA A 10 13.37 -2.49 -21.02
C ALA A 10 12.51 -1.25 -20.76
N TRP A 11 11.54 -1.38 -19.87
CA TRP A 11 10.69 -0.25 -19.52
C TRP A 11 11.54 0.92 -19.03
N PRO A 12 11.37 2.16 -19.57
CA PRO A 12 12.29 3.26 -19.32
C PRO A 12 12.32 3.62 -17.83
N LYS A 13 13.53 3.81 -17.31
CA LYS A 13 13.72 4.28 -15.94
C LYS A 13 13.35 5.75 -15.87
N MET A 14 12.24 6.06 -15.19
CA MET A 14 11.83 7.43 -14.93
C MET A 14 12.81 8.12 -13.97
N ILE A 15 13.09 9.40 -14.20
CA ILE A 15 13.94 10.21 -13.33
C ILE A 15 13.12 11.25 -12.56
N ASP A 16 13.64 11.71 -11.42
CA ASP A 16 12.95 12.67 -10.55
C ASP A 16 12.47 13.90 -11.30
N GLN A 17 13.27 14.44 -12.23
CA GLN A 17 12.93 15.65 -12.99
C GLN A 17 11.66 15.47 -13.84
N GLU A 18 11.52 14.34 -14.51
CA GLU A 18 10.35 14.02 -15.36
C GLU A 18 9.11 13.86 -14.49
N ILE A 19 9.24 13.11 -13.38
CA ILE A 19 8.14 12.89 -12.43
C ILE A 19 7.67 14.22 -11.84
N LEU A 20 8.60 15.07 -11.40
CA LEU A 20 8.26 16.38 -10.83
C LEU A 20 7.64 17.33 -11.85
N ALA A 21 8.14 17.32 -13.09
CA ALA A 21 7.61 18.17 -14.17
C ALA A 21 6.18 17.80 -14.57
N ALA A 22 5.80 16.54 -14.43
CA ALA A 22 4.46 16.04 -14.75
C ALA A 22 3.41 16.35 -13.67
N ARG A 23 3.83 16.70 -12.44
CA ARG A 23 2.93 16.85 -11.30
C ARG A 23 1.99 18.06 -11.43
N PRO A 24 0.68 17.88 -11.20
CA PRO A 24 -0.21 19.00 -10.91
C PRO A 24 0.11 19.63 -9.54
N GLY A 25 -0.61 20.66 -9.15
CA GLY A 25 -0.43 21.31 -7.85
C GLY A 25 -0.79 20.41 -6.66
N LYS A 26 -0.19 20.71 -5.52
CA LYS A 26 -0.54 20.11 -4.22
C LYS A 26 -1.88 20.65 -3.69
N ASN A 27 -2.54 19.87 -2.86
CA ASN A 27 -3.69 20.33 -2.08
C ASN A 27 -3.23 21.31 -0.98
N ARG A 28 -4.11 22.23 -0.59
CA ARG A 28 -3.87 23.10 0.56
C ARG A 28 -4.25 22.34 1.83
N LEU A 29 -3.31 22.23 2.76
CA LEU A 29 -3.46 21.44 3.97
C LEU A 29 -3.14 22.28 5.21
N ASP A 30 -3.79 21.91 6.31
CA ASP A 30 -3.47 22.43 7.66
C ASP A 30 -2.54 21.42 8.35
N PRO A 31 -1.35 21.83 8.84
CA PRO A 31 -0.41 20.92 9.51
C PRO A 31 -0.97 20.33 10.82
N TRP A 32 -2.03 20.90 11.40
CA TRP A 32 -2.64 20.46 12.64
C TRP A 32 -3.81 19.47 12.47
N ILE A 33 -4.23 19.21 11.23
CA ILE A 33 -5.37 18.36 10.90
C ILE A 33 -4.92 17.26 9.95
N PRO A 34 -5.25 15.95 10.18
CA PRO A 34 -5.00 14.90 9.22
C PRO A 34 -5.80 15.18 7.94
N TYR A 35 -5.22 14.94 6.77
CA TYR A 35 -5.93 15.25 5.53
C TYR A 35 -7.13 14.31 5.26
N ALA A 36 -7.15 13.14 5.89
CA ALA A 36 -8.30 12.25 5.93
C ALA A 36 -8.20 11.29 7.13
N PHE A 37 -9.34 10.75 7.56
CA PHE A 37 -9.41 9.66 8.53
C PHE A 37 -10.74 8.93 8.38
N LEU A 38 -10.74 7.64 8.71
CA LEU A 38 -11.94 6.79 8.68
C LEU A 38 -11.79 5.62 9.66
N VAL A 39 -12.90 4.98 10.00
CA VAL A 39 -12.91 3.69 10.69
C VAL A 39 -13.44 2.65 9.72
N GLU A 40 -12.73 1.54 9.61
CA GLU A 40 -13.06 0.44 8.72
C GLU A 40 -12.88 -0.90 9.44
N SER A 41 -13.69 -1.90 9.07
CA SER A 41 -13.51 -3.27 9.58
C SER A 41 -12.42 -3.98 8.76
N GLU A 42 -11.41 -4.53 9.44
CA GLU A 42 -10.34 -5.32 8.83
C GLU A 42 -10.16 -6.64 9.57
N ARG A 43 -9.82 -7.69 8.84
CA ARG A 43 -9.43 -8.99 9.44
C ARG A 43 -8.12 -8.82 10.18
N SER A 44 -8.16 -8.98 11.49
CA SER A 44 -6.97 -8.85 12.35
C SER A 44 -6.07 -10.08 12.32
N ARG A 45 -4.88 -9.96 12.88
CA ARG A 45 -3.94 -11.08 13.08
C ARG A 45 -4.56 -12.23 13.89
N ARG A 46 -5.53 -11.93 14.77
CA ARG A 46 -6.25 -12.94 15.56
C ARG A 46 -7.29 -13.70 14.76
N GLY A 47 -7.54 -13.30 13.52
CA GLY A 47 -8.58 -13.89 12.68
C GLY A 47 -9.99 -13.39 13.03
N THR A 48 -10.13 -12.28 13.77
CA THR A 48 -11.38 -11.58 14.04
C THR A 48 -11.54 -10.38 13.10
N LEU A 49 -12.78 -9.94 12.87
CA LEU A 49 -13.04 -8.64 12.26
C LEU A 49 -12.99 -7.60 13.38
N ASP A 50 -12.08 -6.68 13.27
CA ASP A 50 -11.87 -5.63 14.26
C ASP A 50 -11.90 -4.26 13.57
N GLU A 51 -12.42 -3.25 14.31
CA GLU A 51 -12.42 -1.88 13.82
C GLU A 51 -11.01 -1.28 13.87
N VAL A 52 -10.63 -0.64 12.78
CA VAL A 52 -9.33 0.00 12.57
C VAL A 52 -9.55 1.47 12.27
N LEU A 53 -9.01 2.35 13.10
CA LEU A 53 -8.95 3.77 12.82
C LEU A 53 -7.75 4.04 11.90
N THR A 54 -8.02 4.43 10.66
CA THR A 54 -7.00 4.82 9.69
C THR A 54 -6.91 6.33 9.62
N LEU A 55 -5.73 6.89 9.95
CA LEU A 55 -5.39 8.30 9.77
C LEU A 55 -4.45 8.45 8.58
N PHE A 56 -4.71 9.47 7.79
CA PHE A 56 -3.81 9.96 6.76
C PHE A 56 -3.22 11.29 7.23
N LEU A 57 -2.03 11.21 7.82
CA LEU A 57 -1.38 12.33 8.47
C LEU A 57 -0.89 13.37 7.45
N THR A 58 -1.07 14.63 7.78
CA THR A 58 -0.47 15.77 7.08
C THR A 58 0.95 15.96 7.58
N ASN A 59 1.95 15.79 6.70
CA ASN A 59 3.37 15.89 7.02
C ASN A 59 4.17 16.41 5.83
N GLN A 60 5.48 16.61 6.01
CA GLN A 60 6.38 16.98 4.92
C GLN A 60 6.45 15.86 3.86
N GLU A 61 6.59 16.26 2.60
CA GLU A 61 6.70 15.35 1.46
C GLU A 61 7.86 14.37 1.61
N CYS A 62 7.60 13.11 1.21
CA CYS A 62 8.58 12.05 1.12
C CYS A 62 9.77 12.45 0.22
N SER A 63 10.99 12.07 0.59
CA SER A 63 12.19 12.30 -0.22
C SER A 63 12.29 11.44 -1.48
N PHE A 64 11.53 10.34 -1.55
CA PHE A 64 11.47 9.48 -2.73
C PHE A 64 10.44 10.02 -3.74
N ARG A 65 10.71 9.81 -5.03
CA ARG A 65 9.88 10.25 -6.16
C ARG A 65 9.44 9.04 -6.96
N CYS A 66 8.64 8.18 -6.32
CA CYS A 66 8.16 6.97 -7.00
C CYS A 66 7.19 7.32 -8.13
N THR A 67 7.35 6.66 -9.29
CA THR A 67 6.59 6.94 -10.52
C THR A 67 5.09 6.83 -10.30
N MET A 68 4.64 5.82 -9.55
CA MET A 68 3.21 5.54 -9.32
C MET A 68 2.58 6.34 -8.17
N CYS A 69 3.38 7.05 -7.35
CA CYS A 69 2.89 7.68 -6.13
C CYS A 69 2.15 8.98 -6.41
N ASP A 70 0.94 9.12 -5.90
CA ASP A 70 0.12 10.33 -5.92
C ASP A 70 -0.02 10.99 -4.53
N LEU A 71 0.44 10.33 -3.47
CA LEU A 71 0.28 10.76 -2.07
C LEU A 71 0.96 12.10 -1.77
N TRP A 72 2.00 12.48 -2.55
CA TRP A 72 2.68 13.78 -2.44
C TRP A 72 1.72 14.96 -2.56
N ARG A 73 0.55 14.80 -3.20
CA ARG A 73 -0.47 15.84 -3.34
C ARG A 73 -1.02 16.30 -1.98
N ASN A 74 -0.99 15.40 -1.00
CA ASN A 74 -1.47 15.61 0.36
C ASN A 74 -0.32 15.76 1.36
N THR A 75 0.73 16.49 0.97
CA THR A 75 1.91 16.74 1.80
C THR A 75 2.29 18.22 1.81
N LEU A 76 3.04 18.61 2.83
CA LEU A 76 3.59 19.96 2.99
C LEU A 76 4.98 20.05 2.36
N ASP A 77 5.40 21.27 2.03
CA ASP A 77 6.77 21.54 1.55
C ASP A 77 7.78 21.66 2.69
N GLN A 78 7.30 21.83 3.91
CA GLN A 78 8.13 22.02 5.12
C GLN A 78 7.70 21.03 6.21
N ARG A 79 8.64 20.77 7.13
CA ARG A 79 8.40 19.99 8.34
C ARG A 79 7.22 20.57 9.13
N VAL A 80 6.37 19.70 9.65
CA VAL A 80 5.27 20.13 10.54
C VAL A 80 5.81 20.75 11.83
N PRO A 81 5.09 21.69 12.45
CA PRO A 81 5.41 22.16 13.79
C PRO A 81 5.44 21.01 14.82
N LEU A 82 6.28 21.16 15.84
CA LEU A 82 6.28 20.19 16.95
C LEU A 82 4.90 20.14 17.62
N GLY A 83 4.43 18.94 17.94
CA GLY A 83 3.11 18.71 18.49
C GLY A 83 1.99 18.61 17.45
N ALA A 84 2.26 18.91 16.17
CA ALA A 84 1.23 18.83 15.13
C ALA A 84 0.78 17.39 14.87
N ILE A 85 1.69 16.42 14.82
CA ILE A 85 1.33 15.01 14.62
C ILE A 85 0.48 14.47 15.80
N PRO A 86 0.86 14.66 17.08
CA PRO A 86 -0.02 14.35 18.20
C PRO A 86 -1.40 15.00 18.12
N ALA A 87 -1.48 16.28 17.72
CA ALA A 87 -2.76 16.98 17.59
C ALA A 87 -3.65 16.40 16.48
N GLN A 88 -3.06 15.97 15.37
CA GLN A 88 -3.80 15.28 14.31
C GLN A 88 -4.39 13.94 14.81
N ILE A 89 -3.66 13.22 15.65
CA ILE A 89 -4.14 11.97 16.26
C ILE A 89 -5.31 12.26 17.19
N ASP A 90 -5.19 13.26 18.08
CA ASP A 90 -6.27 13.69 18.96
C ASP A 90 -7.51 14.10 18.15
N PHE A 91 -7.32 14.90 17.10
CA PHE A 91 -8.40 15.35 16.21
C PHE A 91 -9.23 14.21 15.64
N ALA A 92 -8.57 13.11 15.19
CA ALA A 92 -9.26 11.97 14.65
C ALA A 92 -9.95 11.11 15.74
N ILE A 93 -9.25 10.83 16.84
CA ILE A 93 -9.79 10.01 17.95
C ILE A 93 -11.07 10.64 18.53
N GLU A 94 -11.10 11.96 18.68
CA GLU A 94 -12.28 12.67 19.22
C GLU A 94 -13.51 12.61 18.30
N ARG A 95 -13.34 12.32 17.01
CA ARG A 95 -14.38 12.38 15.97
C ARG A 95 -14.78 11.03 15.39
N THR A 96 -14.19 9.96 15.90
CA THR A 96 -14.45 8.61 15.42
C THR A 96 -14.96 7.70 16.54
N PRO A 97 -15.72 6.66 16.22
CA PRO A 97 -16.04 5.62 17.20
C PRO A 97 -14.77 4.91 17.67
N PRO A 98 -14.81 4.26 18.86
CA PRO A 98 -13.70 3.46 19.33
C PRO A 98 -13.27 2.39 18.33
N ALA A 99 -11.97 2.24 18.14
CA ALA A 99 -11.37 1.22 17.30
C ALA A 99 -10.34 0.41 18.10
N ARG A 100 -10.09 -0.81 17.68
CA ARG A 100 -9.13 -1.71 18.34
C ARG A 100 -7.71 -1.47 17.86
N HIS A 101 -7.54 -1.11 16.59
CA HIS A 101 -6.26 -0.88 15.93
C HIS A 101 -6.21 0.53 15.35
N ILE A 102 -4.99 1.04 15.13
CA ILE A 102 -4.79 2.35 14.51
C ILE A 102 -3.73 2.27 13.42
N LYS A 103 -4.01 2.86 12.25
CA LYS A 103 -3.06 3.08 11.15
C LYS A 103 -2.68 4.56 11.11
N LEU A 104 -1.39 4.84 11.23
CA LEU A 104 -0.82 6.17 11.08
C LEU A 104 -0.11 6.24 9.72
N TYR A 105 -0.89 6.35 8.65
CA TYR A 105 -0.39 6.51 7.29
C TYR A 105 -0.02 7.97 7.06
N ASN A 106 1.14 8.20 6.48
CA ASN A 106 1.73 9.53 6.46
C ASN A 106 2.24 9.97 5.08
N ALA A 107 1.75 9.35 3.99
CA ALA A 107 2.19 9.68 2.64
C ALA A 107 3.72 9.73 2.49
N GLY A 108 4.42 8.87 3.21
CA GLY A 108 5.87 8.88 3.28
C GLY A 108 6.46 7.84 4.22
N ASN A 109 7.26 8.29 5.19
CA ASN A 109 8.00 7.39 6.07
C ASN A 109 7.88 7.86 7.51
N PHE A 110 7.33 7.04 8.36
CA PHE A 110 7.11 7.38 9.78
C PHE A 110 8.43 7.62 10.53
N PHE A 111 9.48 6.89 10.18
CA PHE A 111 10.79 7.04 10.81
C PHE A 111 11.72 8.03 10.08
N ASP A 112 11.20 8.80 9.13
CA ASP A 112 11.90 9.96 8.57
C ASP A 112 11.66 11.18 9.46
N ALA A 113 12.74 11.71 10.05
CA ALA A 113 12.68 12.88 10.94
C ALA A 113 12.15 14.16 10.27
N GLN A 114 12.16 14.23 8.95
CA GLN A 114 11.57 15.35 8.22
C GLN A 114 10.05 15.22 8.10
N ALA A 115 9.54 14.00 7.99
CA ALA A 115 8.10 13.71 7.91
C ALA A 115 7.46 13.72 9.31
N ILE A 116 7.98 12.91 10.23
CA ILE A 116 7.48 12.77 11.60
C ILE A 116 8.59 13.19 12.57
N PRO A 117 8.44 14.31 13.30
CA PRO A 117 9.43 14.75 14.28
C PRO A 117 9.71 13.68 15.34
N PRO A 118 10.95 13.20 15.53
CA PRO A 118 11.27 12.27 16.61
C PRO A 118 10.93 12.79 18.00
N GLU A 119 10.93 14.11 18.18
CA GLU A 119 10.55 14.81 19.40
C GLU A 119 9.09 14.56 19.76
N ASP A 120 8.23 14.28 18.77
CA ASP A 120 6.80 13.98 18.97
C ASP A 120 6.55 12.50 19.31
N HIS A 121 7.53 11.59 19.14
CA HIS A 121 7.33 10.15 19.33
C HIS A 121 6.75 9.80 20.71
N GLY A 122 7.26 10.43 21.77
CA GLY A 122 6.74 10.20 23.12
C GLY A 122 5.26 10.60 23.27
N GLN A 123 4.84 11.71 22.67
CA GLN A 123 3.47 12.18 22.67
C GLN A 123 2.57 11.32 21.76
N ILE A 124 3.07 10.86 20.61
CA ILE A 124 2.37 9.92 19.74
C ILE A 124 2.09 8.63 20.51
N ILE A 125 3.13 8.04 21.12
CA ILE A 125 3.02 6.80 21.91
C ILE A 125 1.96 6.94 23.02
N ALA A 126 1.96 8.05 23.75
CA ALA A 126 1.00 8.27 24.82
C ALA A 126 -0.48 8.19 24.33
N ARG A 127 -0.75 8.57 23.07
CA ARG A 127 -2.08 8.57 22.47
C ARG A 127 -2.49 7.23 21.87
N VAL A 128 -1.49 6.48 21.36
CA VAL A 128 -1.80 5.25 20.61
C VAL A 128 -1.58 3.96 21.39
N ARG A 129 -0.96 4.01 22.55
CA ARG A 129 -0.65 2.81 23.38
C ARG A 129 -1.88 2.03 23.88
N SER A 130 -3.07 2.61 23.83
CA SER A 130 -4.32 1.94 24.17
C SER A 130 -4.87 1.06 23.05
N PHE A 131 -4.40 1.25 21.81
CA PHE A 131 -4.72 0.38 20.69
C PHE A 131 -3.93 -0.91 20.79
N GLU A 132 -4.54 -2.02 20.33
CA GLU A 132 -3.89 -3.32 20.35
C GLU A 132 -2.73 -3.41 19.35
N THR A 133 -2.87 -2.78 18.20
CA THR A 133 -1.83 -2.69 17.17
C THR A 133 -1.74 -1.26 16.63
N VAL A 134 -0.53 -0.77 16.52
CA VAL A 134 -0.20 0.48 15.84
C VAL A 134 0.51 0.15 14.54
N ILE A 135 -0.03 0.65 13.42
CA ILE A 135 0.48 0.38 12.07
C ILE A 135 1.04 1.69 11.52
N VAL A 136 2.30 1.68 11.05
CA VAL A 136 2.97 2.85 10.47
C VAL A 136 3.57 2.51 9.11
N GLU A 137 3.69 3.49 8.22
CA GLU A 137 4.33 3.33 6.91
C GLU A 137 5.82 3.64 6.97
N ASN A 138 6.63 2.87 6.26
CA ASN A 138 8.03 3.18 6.10
C ASN A 138 8.59 2.65 4.77
N HIS A 139 9.66 3.28 4.30
CA HIS A 139 10.42 2.77 3.16
C HIS A 139 11.42 1.70 3.63
N PRO A 140 11.62 0.58 2.91
CA PRO A 140 12.56 -0.46 3.32
C PRO A 140 13.95 0.07 3.68
N ARG A 141 14.51 0.99 2.89
CA ARG A 141 15.82 1.59 3.13
C ARG A 141 15.91 2.54 4.34
N LEU A 142 14.79 2.87 4.96
CA LEU A 142 14.72 3.67 6.19
C LEU A 142 14.38 2.81 7.42
N THR A 143 14.38 1.49 7.27
CA THR A 143 14.16 0.54 8.36
C THR A 143 15.46 0.32 9.12
N ASP A 144 15.49 0.77 10.38
CA ASP A 144 16.64 0.67 11.26
C ASP A 144 16.22 0.68 12.74
N GLU A 145 17.19 0.88 13.64
CA GLU A 145 17.03 0.90 15.10
C GLU A 145 16.01 1.95 15.60
N ARG A 146 15.59 2.93 14.78
CA ARG A 146 14.55 3.89 15.17
C ARG A 146 13.20 3.19 15.34
N SER A 147 12.90 2.21 14.48
CA SER A 147 11.70 1.39 14.60
C SER A 147 11.70 0.53 15.85
N VAL A 148 12.85 -0.02 16.22
CA VAL A 148 13.04 -0.82 17.44
C VAL A 148 12.84 0.03 18.68
N ARG A 149 13.49 1.21 18.75
CA ARG A 149 13.31 2.14 19.89
C ARG A 149 11.86 2.60 20.05
N PHE A 150 11.16 2.84 18.94
CA PHE A 150 9.74 3.19 18.99
C PHE A 150 8.90 2.02 19.51
N ARG A 151 9.11 0.80 19.02
CA ARG A 151 8.45 -0.41 19.48
C ARG A 151 8.67 -0.64 20.98
N ASP A 152 9.91 -0.50 21.47
CA ASP A 152 10.26 -0.74 22.88
C ASP A 152 9.53 0.22 23.84
N GLN A 153 9.24 1.44 23.39
CA GLN A 153 8.50 2.44 24.17
C GLN A 153 6.99 2.32 24.02
N LEU A 154 6.51 1.73 22.91
CA LEU A 154 5.09 1.69 22.55
C LEU A 154 4.26 0.86 23.56
N GLY A 155 4.78 -0.28 23.99
CA GLY A 155 4.12 -1.17 24.96
C GLY A 155 2.93 -1.96 24.39
N THR A 156 2.70 -1.89 23.09
CA THR A 156 1.71 -2.67 22.34
C THR A 156 2.31 -3.13 21.01
N GLN A 157 1.56 -3.87 20.18
CA GLN A 157 2.09 -4.42 18.93
C GLN A 157 2.34 -3.32 17.89
N LEU A 158 3.53 -3.29 17.33
CA LEU A 158 3.88 -2.48 16.17
C LEU A 158 3.84 -3.33 14.90
N GLU A 159 3.15 -2.85 13.86
CA GLU A 159 3.21 -3.38 12.50
C GLU A 159 3.77 -2.27 11.58
N VAL A 160 4.81 -2.59 10.81
CA VAL A 160 5.40 -1.63 9.86
C VAL A 160 5.00 -2.02 8.44
N ALA A 161 4.33 -1.11 7.75
CA ALA A 161 3.92 -1.26 6.37
C ALA A 161 5.04 -0.76 5.45
N ILE A 162 5.60 -1.66 4.63
CA ILE A 162 6.67 -1.35 3.68
C ILE A 162 6.28 -1.78 2.27
N GLY A 163 6.43 -0.90 1.29
CA GLY A 163 6.08 -1.21 -0.10
C GLY A 163 7.19 -2.00 -0.80
N LEU A 164 6.89 -3.23 -1.24
CA LEU A 164 7.70 -3.99 -2.19
C LEU A 164 7.37 -3.61 -3.63
N GLU A 165 6.13 -3.31 -3.91
CA GLU A 165 5.51 -2.99 -5.19
C GLU A 165 5.50 -4.19 -6.15
N THR A 166 6.66 -4.69 -6.55
CA THR A 166 6.84 -5.86 -7.42
C THR A 166 8.25 -6.44 -7.26
N ILE A 167 8.41 -7.73 -7.54
CA ILE A 167 9.74 -8.35 -7.67
C ILE A 167 10.24 -8.38 -9.12
N HIS A 168 9.47 -7.84 -10.09
CA HIS A 168 9.95 -7.74 -11.47
C HIS A 168 11.13 -6.78 -11.54
N PRO A 169 12.34 -7.23 -11.93
CA PRO A 169 13.56 -6.44 -11.75
C PRO A 169 13.54 -5.14 -12.55
N GLU A 170 13.09 -5.17 -13.79
CA GLU A 170 13.05 -3.98 -14.66
C GLU A 170 11.94 -3.01 -14.24
N ILE A 171 10.75 -3.53 -13.93
CA ILE A 171 9.64 -2.70 -13.48
C ILE A 171 9.97 -2.04 -12.14
N LEU A 172 10.50 -2.78 -11.16
CA LEU A 172 10.88 -2.20 -9.87
C LEU A 172 11.93 -1.08 -10.05
N ALA A 173 12.91 -1.30 -10.92
CA ALA A 173 13.92 -0.28 -11.24
C ALA A 173 13.28 0.96 -11.90
N GLY A 174 12.32 0.77 -12.81
CA GLY A 174 11.60 1.84 -13.51
C GLY A 174 10.65 2.64 -12.63
N LEU A 175 10.12 2.05 -11.54
CA LEU A 175 9.25 2.75 -10.58
C LEU A 175 9.96 3.86 -9.79
N ASN A 176 11.25 4.07 -9.98
CA ASN A 176 12.06 5.09 -9.28
C ASN A 176 11.93 5.04 -7.75
N LYS A 177 11.60 3.90 -7.19
CA LYS A 177 11.48 3.70 -5.73
C LYS A 177 12.84 3.65 -5.04
N ARG A 178 13.93 3.53 -5.82
CA ARG A 178 15.32 3.53 -5.34
C ARG A 178 15.62 2.42 -4.34
N MET A 179 15.04 1.25 -4.54
CA MET A 179 15.29 0.05 -3.74
C MET A 179 15.38 -1.18 -4.64
N THR A 180 15.98 -2.23 -4.12
CA THR A 180 16.01 -3.55 -4.70
C THR A 180 15.12 -4.51 -3.91
N VAL A 181 14.85 -5.72 -4.44
CA VAL A 181 14.16 -6.78 -3.71
C VAL A 181 14.98 -7.19 -2.47
N GLU A 182 16.31 -7.18 -2.55
CA GLU A 182 17.18 -7.49 -1.40
C GLU A 182 17.07 -6.44 -0.29
N ASP A 183 16.92 -5.13 -0.60
CA ASP A 183 16.66 -4.10 0.40
C ASP A 183 15.35 -4.40 1.17
N PHE A 184 14.32 -4.86 0.46
CA PHE A 184 13.06 -5.29 1.07
C PHE A 184 13.26 -6.52 1.96
N ASP A 185 13.91 -7.56 1.46
CA ASP A 185 14.16 -8.80 2.19
C ASP A 185 14.97 -8.54 3.48
N GLN A 186 15.97 -7.65 3.43
CA GLN A 186 16.76 -7.25 4.61
C GLN A 186 15.89 -6.51 5.63
N SER A 187 15.04 -5.60 5.16
CA SER A 187 14.11 -4.86 6.00
C SER A 187 13.11 -5.81 6.71
N VAL A 188 12.51 -6.75 5.98
CA VAL A 188 11.61 -7.75 6.56
C VAL A 188 12.32 -8.59 7.61
N ARG A 189 13.50 -9.12 7.31
CA ARG A 189 14.32 -9.92 8.27
C ARG A 189 14.63 -9.11 9.53
N PHE A 190 15.01 -7.83 9.37
CA PHE A 190 15.30 -6.94 10.49
C PHE A 190 14.07 -6.74 11.38
N LEU A 191 12.93 -6.37 10.82
CA LEU A 191 11.71 -6.12 11.57
C LEU A 191 11.24 -7.37 12.33
N LEU A 192 11.16 -8.52 11.64
CA LEU A 192 10.72 -9.77 12.25
C LEU A 192 11.67 -10.24 13.35
N LYS A 193 13.00 -10.10 13.18
CA LYS A 193 13.99 -10.38 14.23
C LYS A 193 13.72 -9.58 15.50
N HIS A 194 13.24 -8.36 15.35
CA HIS A 194 12.89 -7.47 16.44
C HIS A 194 11.42 -7.54 16.86
N GLN A 195 10.68 -8.61 16.50
CA GLN A 195 9.28 -8.82 16.88
C GLN A 195 8.34 -7.66 16.44
N ILE A 196 8.66 -7.04 15.33
CA ILE A 196 7.82 -6.04 14.66
C ILE A 196 7.12 -6.75 13.51
N ASP A 197 5.79 -6.71 13.49
CA ASP A 197 5.01 -7.29 12.39
C ASP A 197 5.22 -6.50 11.10
N VAL A 198 5.09 -7.18 9.97
CA VAL A 198 5.31 -6.57 8.66
C VAL A 198 4.04 -6.67 7.82
N ARG A 199 3.62 -5.52 7.29
CA ARG A 199 2.67 -5.39 6.20
C ARG A 199 3.41 -4.99 4.94
N THR A 200 2.94 -5.41 3.76
CA THR A 200 3.52 -4.94 2.50
C THR A 200 2.45 -4.52 1.50
N PHE A 201 2.82 -3.57 0.65
CA PHE A 201 2.04 -3.14 -0.50
C PHE A 201 2.66 -3.70 -1.77
N LEU A 202 1.81 -4.28 -2.63
CA LEU A 202 2.16 -4.83 -3.93
C LEU A 202 1.28 -4.20 -5.00
N LEU A 203 1.86 -3.80 -6.11
CA LEU A 203 1.09 -3.26 -7.23
C LEU A 203 0.53 -4.39 -8.09
N LEU A 204 -0.74 -4.29 -8.42
CA LEU A 204 -1.33 -5.05 -9.51
C LEU A 204 -1.19 -4.24 -10.79
N LYS A 205 -0.49 -4.81 -11.76
CA LYS A 205 -0.26 -4.22 -13.08
C LYS A 205 0.37 -2.82 -13.04
N PRO A 206 1.59 -2.68 -12.51
CA PRO A 206 2.36 -1.44 -12.65
C PRO A 206 2.60 -1.11 -14.14
N PRO A 207 3.01 0.14 -14.46
CA PRO A 207 3.36 0.52 -15.83
C PRO A 207 4.37 -0.45 -16.46
N GLY A 208 4.30 -0.61 -17.78
CA GLY A 208 5.15 -1.51 -18.54
C GLY A 208 4.66 -2.97 -18.61
N LEU A 209 3.58 -3.33 -17.90
CA LEU A 209 3.00 -4.67 -17.93
C LEU A 209 1.61 -4.67 -18.60
N ASP A 210 1.38 -5.69 -19.43
CA ASP A 210 0.05 -6.02 -19.91
C ASP A 210 -0.81 -6.71 -18.80
N GLU A 211 -2.05 -7.05 -19.10
CA GLU A 211 -2.98 -7.62 -18.12
C GLU A 211 -2.53 -8.99 -17.60
N ALA A 212 -2.03 -9.85 -18.50
CA ALA A 212 -1.60 -11.19 -18.14
C ALA A 212 -0.31 -11.17 -17.30
N SER A 213 0.68 -10.43 -17.75
CA SER A 213 1.95 -10.22 -17.03
C SER A 213 1.72 -9.52 -15.69
N GLY A 214 0.80 -8.53 -15.66
CA GLY A 214 0.43 -7.83 -14.42
C GLY A 214 -0.11 -8.78 -13.35
N ARG A 215 -1.00 -9.71 -13.72
CA ARG A 215 -1.51 -10.76 -12.82
C ARG A 215 -0.40 -11.71 -12.36
N GLU A 216 0.41 -12.18 -13.30
CA GLU A 216 1.48 -13.13 -13.00
C GLU A 216 2.50 -12.55 -12.02
N TRP A 217 2.98 -11.31 -12.26
CA TRP A 217 3.99 -10.69 -11.41
C TRP A 217 3.43 -10.23 -10.06
N ALA A 218 2.16 -9.84 -9.98
CA ALA A 218 1.49 -9.59 -8.71
C ALA A 218 1.47 -10.87 -7.85
N LEU A 219 1.10 -12.01 -8.44
CA LEU A 219 1.06 -13.30 -7.74
C LEU A 219 2.46 -13.80 -7.35
N ARG A 220 3.47 -13.63 -8.20
CA ARG A 220 4.87 -13.93 -7.86
C ARG A 220 5.38 -13.07 -6.70
N SER A 221 5.07 -11.79 -6.72
CA SER A 221 5.44 -10.84 -5.66
C SER A 221 4.77 -11.17 -4.33
N LEU A 222 3.49 -11.57 -4.38
CA LEU A 222 2.74 -12.04 -3.23
C LEU A 222 3.39 -13.30 -2.60
N LYS A 223 3.70 -14.30 -3.42
CA LYS A 223 4.36 -15.53 -2.97
C LYS A 223 5.70 -15.22 -2.31
N HIS A 224 6.53 -14.39 -2.95
CA HIS A 224 7.80 -13.95 -2.39
C HIS A 224 7.63 -13.29 -1.02
N ALA A 225 6.70 -12.33 -0.88
CA ALA A 225 6.47 -11.64 0.37
C ALA A 225 6.01 -12.61 1.49
N ALA A 226 5.09 -13.52 1.19
CA ALA A 226 4.62 -14.52 2.14
C ALA A 226 5.74 -15.47 2.59
N GLU A 227 6.59 -15.93 1.67
CA GLU A 227 7.77 -16.76 1.95
C GLU A 227 8.82 -16.06 2.82
N ARG A 228 8.86 -14.72 2.82
CA ARG A 228 9.71 -13.91 3.72
C ARG A 228 9.09 -13.72 5.10
N GLY A 229 7.87 -14.21 5.34
CA GLY A 229 7.19 -14.11 6.63
C GLY A 229 6.38 -12.84 6.83
N VAL A 230 6.03 -12.13 5.75
CA VAL A 230 5.14 -10.98 5.82
C VAL A 230 3.75 -11.41 6.30
N GLY A 231 3.28 -10.79 7.40
CA GLY A 231 2.02 -11.17 8.06
C GLY A 231 0.77 -10.53 7.44
N CYS A 232 0.94 -9.51 6.59
CA CYS A 232 -0.17 -8.85 5.90
C CYS A 232 0.28 -8.34 4.52
N ILE A 233 -0.46 -8.69 3.49
CA ILE A 233 -0.18 -8.28 2.10
C ILE A 233 -1.39 -7.51 1.58
N SER A 234 -1.18 -6.29 1.10
CA SER A 234 -2.21 -5.48 0.44
C SER A 234 -1.85 -5.32 -1.03
N LEU A 235 -2.69 -5.86 -1.89
CA LEU A 235 -2.62 -5.69 -3.34
C LEU A 235 -3.25 -4.36 -3.72
N ILE A 236 -2.51 -3.50 -4.39
CA ILE A 236 -2.94 -2.15 -4.79
C ILE A 236 -3.12 -2.12 -6.31
N PRO A 237 -4.33 -2.04 -6.82
CA PRO A 237 -4.57 -1.84 -8.25
C PRO A 237 -3.95 -0.52 -8.69
N THR A 238 -3.06 -0.55 -9.68
CA THR A 238 -2.32 0.65 -10.10
C THR A 238 -3.27 1.65 -10.77
N ARG A 239 -3.17 2.92 -10.35
CA ARG A 239 -4.04 4.03 -10.78
C ARG A 239 -3.25 5.15 -11.43
N PRO A 240 -3.84 5.92 -12.36
CA PRO A 240 -3.37 7.25 -12.69
C PRO A 240 -3.72 8.22 -11.53
N GLY A 241 -3.31 9.46 -11.59
CA GLY A 241 -3.69 10.50 -10.61
C GLY A 241 -2.54 11.43 -10.23
N ASN A 242 -1.36 11.23 -10.79
CA ASN A 242 -0.16 11.96 -10.37
C ASN A 242 0.54 12.75 -11.49
N GLY A 243 -0.05 12.78 -12.70
CA GLY A 243 0.46 13.46 -13.88
C GLY A 243 1.33 12.58 -14.76
N ILE A 244 2.37 11.94 -14.22
CA ILE A 244 3.24 11.05 -15.02
C ILE A 244 2.52 9.77 -15.44
N MET A 245 1.65 9.23 -14.60
CA MET A 245 0.86 8.03 -14.92
C MET A 245 -0.13 8.28 -16.06
N GLU A 246 -0.71 9.48 -16.17
CA GLU A 246 -1.56 9.89 -17.27
C GLU A 246 -0.76 10.02 -18.57
N GLN A 247 0.46 10.53 -18.51
CA GLN A 247 1.36 10.59 -19.67
C GLN A 247 1.69 9.18 -20.16
N LEU A 248 2.07 8.25 -19.26
CA LEU A 248 2.30 6.85 -19.58
C LEU A 248 1.07 6.16 -20.18
N GLN A 249 -0.12 6.50 -19.67
CA GLN A 249 -1.38 6.00 -20.24
C GLN A 249 -1.61 6.50 -21.66
N THR A 250 -1.34 7.77 -21.94
CA THR A 250 -1.46 8.35 -23.27
C THR A 250 -0.45 7.75 -24.25
N GLN A 251 0.71 7.36 -23.77
CA GLN A 251 1.78 6.69 -24.54
C GLN A 251 1.53 5.19 -24.78
N GLY A 252 0.50 4.62 -24.12
CA GLY A 252 0.23 3.18 -24.17
C GLY A 252 1.11 2.32 -23.27
N GLU A 253 1.92 2.95 -22.42
CA GLU A 253 2.84 2.29 -21.47
C GLU A 253 2.17 1.89 -20.15
N PHE A 254 0.95 2.37 -19.92
CA PHE A 254 0.14 2.06 -18.77
C PHE A 254 -1.34 1.96 -19.13
N SER A 255 -2.03 1.03 -18.51
CA SER A 255 -3.50 1.01 -18.40
C SER A 255 -3.89 0.42 -17.05
N ARG A 256 -5.04 0.84 -16.51
CA ARG A 256 -5.56 0.28 -15.25
C ARG A 256 -5.74 -1.24 -15.36
N PRO A 257 -5.53 -2.02 -14.28
CA PRO A 257 -5.97 -3.41 -14.25
C PRO A 257 -7.51 -3.48 -14.33
N THR A 258 -8.02 -4.60 -14.78
CA THR A 258 -9.45 -4.88 -14.78
C THR A 258 -9.92 -5.37 -13.40
N ILE A 259 -11.20 -5.21 -13.07
CA ILE A 259 -11.76 -5.78 -11.83
C ILE A 259 -11.69 -7.30 -11.82
N GLN A 260 -11.74 -7.94 -12.98
CA GLN A 260 -11.54 -9.39 -13.13
C GLN A 260 -10.13 -9.80 -12.72
N SER A 261 -9.12 -9.02 -13.07
CA SER A 261 -7.75 -9.27 -12.64
C SER A 261 -7.55 -9.07 -11.15
N MET A 262 -8.22 -8.06 -10.56
CA MET A 262 -8.23 -7.86 -9.11
C MET A 262 -8.83 -9.08 -8.40
N GLU A 263 -9.97 -9.53 -8.84
CA GLU A 263 -10.70 -10.69 -8.32
C GLU A 263 -9.85 -11.96 -8.44
N TRP A 264 -9.30 -12.23 -9.61
CA TRP A 264 -8.49 -13.41 -9.90
C TRP A 264 -7.20 -13.46 -9.06
N VAL A 265 -6.46 -12.35 -8.96
CA VAL A 265 -5.21 -12.32 -8.18
C VAL A 265 -5.50 -12.50 -6.69
N LEU A 266 -6.59 -11.92 -6.16
CA LEU A 266 -6.99 -12.12 -4.78
C LEU A 266 -7.36 -13.59 -4.53
N GLU A 267 -8.14 -14.21 -5.40
CA GLU A 267 -8.54 -15.61 -5.29
C GLU A 267 -7.34 -16.54 -5.31
N GLN A 268 -6.47 -16.44 -6.31
CA GLN A 268 -5.24 -17.25 -6.41
C GLN A 268 -4.28 -17.00 -5.25
N GLY A 269 -4.20 -15.77 -4.79
CA GLY A 269 -3.41 -15.40 -3.62
C GLY A 269 -3.96 -16.00 -2.33
N LEU A 270 -5.27 -15.95 -2.10
CA LEU A 270 -5.93 -16.55 -0.94
C LEU A 270 -5.75 -18.09 -0.94
N GLU A 271 -5.88 -18.74 -2.09
CA GLU A 271 -5.61 -20.18 -2.21
C GLU A 271 -4.19 -20.52 -1.76
N PHE A 272 -3.21 -19.74 -2.24
CA PHE A 272 -1.80 -19.94 -1.90
C PHE A 272 -1.52 -19.69 -0.42
N VAL A 273 -1.94 -18.55 0.15
CA VAL A 273 -1.62 -18.21 1.55
C VAL A 273 -2.31 -19.15 2.52
N ARG A 274 -3.56 -19.55 2.26
CA ARG A 274 -4.28 -20.53 3.10
C ARG A 274 -3.57 -21.88 3.17
N LYS A 275 -2.98 -22.30 2.07
CA LYS A 275 -2.29 -23.59 1.97
C LYS A 275 -0.89 -23.57 2.59
N HIS A 276 -0.14 -22.49 2.39
CA HIS A 276 1.29 -22.43 2.69
C HIS A 276 1.65 -21.47 3.83
N HIS A 277 0.86 -20.40 4.03
CA HIS A 277 1.10 -19.32 4.99
C HIS A 277 -0.19 -18.90 5.70
N PRO A 278 -0.86 -19.80 6.45
CA PRO A 278 -2.23 -19.59 6.95
C PRO A 278 -2.39 -18.41 7.92
N THR A 279 -1.31 -17.86 8.43
CA THR A 279 -1.30 -16.68 9.29
C THR A 279 -1.16 -15.36 8.51
N THR A 280 -0.82 -15.42 7.21
CA THR A 280 -0.71 -14.24 6.35
C THR A 280 -2.10 -13.80 5.90
N ARG A 281 -2.43 -12.54 6.16
CA ARG A 281 -3.66 -11.88 5.70
C ARG A 281 -3.41 -11.28 4.31
N LEU A 282 -4.40 -11.38 3.45
CA LEU A 282 -4.32 -10.86 2.09
C LEU A 282 -5.52 -9.97 1.79
N PHE A 283 -5.26 -8.77 1.30
CA PHE A 283 -6.28 -7.79 0.96
C PHE A 283 -6.08 -7.27 -0.46
N MET A 284 -7.18 -6.97 -1.13
CA MET A 284 -7.22 -6.16 -2.34
C MET A 284 -7.76 -4.78 -2.00
N ASP A 285 -7.02 -3.74 -2.30
CA ASP A 285 -7.49 -2.36 -2.10
C ASP A 285 -8.67 -2.06 -3.04
N LEU A 286 -9.76 -1.53 -2.45
CA LEU A 286 -11.00 -1.20 -3.13
C LEU A 286 -11.26 0.32 -3.19
N TRP A 287 -10.27 1.13 -2.87
CA TRP A 287 -10.40 2.58 -3.03
C TRP A 287 -10.71 2.91 -4.50
N ASP A 288 -11.78 3.70 -4.74
CA ASP A 288 -12.21 4.07 -6.09
C ASP A 288 -12.41 2.85 -7.03
N VAL A 289 -12.95 1.75 -6.49
CA VAL A 289 -13.10 0.47 -7.21
C VAL A 289 -13.95 0.59 -8.48
N GLU A 290 -14.90 1.52 -8.51
CA GLU A 290 -15.77 1.76 -9.68
C GLU A 290 -14.98 2.15 -10.92
N SER A 291 -13.80 2.76 -10.74
CA SER A 291 -12.91 3.14 -11.84
C SER A 291 -12.26 1.95 -12.56
N PHE A 292 -12.40 0.75 -12.01
CA PHE A 292 -11.88 -0.51 -12.56
C PHE A 292 -12.96 -1.39 -13.20
N TYR A 293 -14.22 -0.89 -13.26
CA TYR A 293 -15.30 -1.66 -13.87
C TYR A 293 -15.20 -1.62 -15.40
N ASP A 294 -15.02 -2.78 -16.02
CA ASP A 294 -15.13 -2.94 -17.47
C ASP A 294 -16.60 -3.15 -17.89
N CYS A 295 -17.45 -3.51 -16.95
CA CYS A 295 -18.88 -3.73 -17.16
C CYS A 295 -19.68 -3.23 -15.95
N LEU A 296 -20.61 -2.33 -16.21
CA LEU A 296 -21.47 -1.77 -15.15
C LEU A 296 -22.48 -2.78 -14.57
N GLN A 297 -22.73 -3.91 -15.25
CA GLN A 297 -23.64 -4.95 -14.75
C GLN A 297 -22.96 -5.88 -13.74
N CYS A 298 -21.76 -6.39 -14.05
CA CYS A 298 -21.07 -7.33 -13.17
C CYS A 298 -19.99 -6.68 -12.29
N GLY A 299 -19.53 -5.47 -12.60
CA GLY A 299 -18.54 -4.75 -11.81
C GLY A 299 -18.90 -4.63 -10.33
N PRO A 300 -20.10 -4.13 -9.98
CA PRO A 300 -20.53 -4.03 -8.58
C PRO A 300 -20.53 -5.37 -7.84
N ALA A 301 -21.03 -6.44 -8.48
CA ALA A 301 -21.06 -7.77 -7.88
C ALA A 301 -19.65 -8.35 -7.65
N ARG A 302 -18.69 -8.06 -8.56
CA ARG A 302 -17.28 -8.45 -8.39
C ARG A 302 -16.62 -7.66 -7.27
N ALA A 303 -16.88 -6.36 -7.17
CA ALA A 303 -16.40 -5.53 -6.06
C ALA A 303 -16.92 -6.05 -4.71
N GLU A 304 -18.21 -6.38 -4.63
CA GLU A 304 -18.80 -6.98 -3.41
C GLU A 304 -18.16 -8.33 -3.07
N ARG A 305 -17.91 -9.19 -4.07
CA ARG A 305 -17.20 -10.47 -3.88
C ARG A 305 -15.80 -10.24 -3.34
N ILE A 306 -15.03 -9.31 -3.90
CA ILE A 306 -13.69 -8.95 -3.42
C ILE A 306 -13.75 -8.46 -1.97
N GLN A 307 -14.72 -7.59 -1.65
CA GLN A 307 -14.92 -7.11 -0.28
C GLN A 307 -15.22 -8.26 0.70
N LYS A 308 -16.08 -9.19 0.33
CA LYS A 308 -16.36 -10.38 1.15
C LYS A 308 -15.09 -11.22 1.35
N MET A 309 -14.30 -11.45 0.30
CA MET A 309 -13.02 -12.16 0.39
C MET A 309 -12.02 -11.43 1.29
N ASN A 310 -11.94 -10.10 1.24
CA ASN A 310 -11.12 -9.30 2.14
C ASN A 310 -11.52 -9.54 3.61
N LEU A 311 -12.80 -9.53 3.92
CA LEU A 311 -13.30 -9.66 5.29
C LEU A 311 -13.24 -11.11 5.80
N SER A 312 -13.62 -12.07 4.97
CA SER A 312 -13.68 -13.49 5.35
C SER A 312 -12.33 -14.19 5.28
N GLN A 313 -11.41 -13.71 4.45
CA GLN A 313 -10.17 -14.39 4.05
C GLN A 313 -10.45 -15.79 3.46
N GLN A 314 -11.63 -15.94 2.84
CA GLN A 314 -12.08 -17.17 2.18
C GLN A 314 -12.39 -16.85 0.72
N ILE A 315 -12.27 -17.86 -0.16
CA ILE A 315 -12.69 -17.73 -1.54
C ILE A 315 -14.22 -17.81 -1.59
N GLU A 316 -14.83 -16.73 -2.05
CA GLU A 316 -16.29 -16.64 -2.23
C GLU A 316 -16.70 -17.25 -3.58
N PRO A 317 -17.94 -17.70 -3.73
CA PRO A 317 -18.45 -18.20 -5.01
C PRO A 317 -18.26 -17.20 -6.13
N ALA A 318 -17.92 -17.70 -7.33
CA ALA A 318 -17.73 -16.85 -8.50
C ALA A 318 -19.01 -16.06 -8.85
N VAL A 319 -18.83 -14.85 -9.34
CA VAL A 319 -19.96 -14.05 -9.87
C VAL A 319 -20.52 -14.75 -11.10
N PRO A 320 -21.86 -14.88 -11.24
CA PRO A 320 -22.47 -15.50 -12.41
C PRO A 320 -22.00 -14.88 -13.73
N THR A 321 -21.89 -15.70 -14.76
CA THR A 321 -21.48 -15.25 -16.11
C THR A 321 -22.36 -14.10 -16.57
N CYS A 322 -21.74 -12.99 -16.93
CA CYS A 322 -22.42 -11.82 -17.46
C CYS A 322 -22.50 -11.87 -18.99
N VAL A 323 -23.53 -11.24 -19.55
CA VAL A 323 -23.70 -11.09 -21.02
C VAL A 323 -22.57 -10.30 -21.68
N CYS A 324 -21.73 -9.61 -20.92
CA CYS A 324 -20.56 -8.91 -21.44
C CYS A 324 -19.43 -9.86 -21.91
N GLY A 325 -19.54 -11.18 -21.67
CA GLY A 325 -18.54 -12.17 -22.05
C GLY A 325 -17.25 -12.16 -21.20
N HIS A 326 -17.17 -11.29 -20.21
CA HIS A 326 -16.07 -11.27 -19.24
C HIS A 326 -16.39 -12.22 -18.08
N SER A 327 -15.96 -13.47 -18.19
CA SER A 327 -16.09 -14.51 -17.16
C SER A 327 -14.81 -14.62 -16.33
#